data_87e05807c64a546da9f40a75896f95a1
#
_entry.id   87e05807c64a546da9f40a75896f95a1
#
_cell.length_a   1.000
_cell.length_b   1.000
_cell.length_c   1.000
_cell.angle_alpha   90.00
_cell.angle_beta   90.00
_cell.angle_gamma   90.00
#
_symmetry.space_group_name_H-M   'P 1'
#
loop_
_entity.id
_entity.type
_entity.pdbx_description
1 polymer ?
#
loop_
_entity_poly.entity_id
_entity_poly.type
_entity_poly.pdbx_seq_one_letter_code
_entity_poly.pdbx_strand_id
1 'polypeptide(L)'
;MKNISVLFTLFSVMASAQVPSLTDEIAFTLSQKPLHCINQEYPNKTAHVINGEVDVKLSPKELHPSFYGCFDWHSSVHGHWMLVKLLKEKPSLKNREELFAVLDASFQPEKVKAEAEYFTKYQVAKNFERTYGWAWLLQLDAELSTWDHSKAKLWHKNMKPLTDVVVSLWKDYLPKQTYPNRTGVHPNSAFALGFAIDWARATGEKTFENSLVEKAKYFYLNDRKTPAYLEPDGSDFFSPSLEIADLMTRILPEKEYEKWFDTFYEKRSLENISQIPIISDINDYQTVHLVGLSFTRSWCMKNISQKLPKNNKSKIQLEKTATKFLENALPLVFQGNYGGDHWLASFAVYALMK
;
A
#
# COMPACT_ATOMS: atom_id res chain seq x y z
N MET A 1 -24.91 67.08 -15.56
CA MET A 1 -23.83 66.13 -15.25
C MET A 1 -24.52 64.75 -15.00
N LYS A 2 -24.40 63.85 -15.95
CA LYS A 2 -25.00 62.49 -15.87
C LYS A 2 -23.98 61.52 -15.28
N ASN A 3 -24.26 60.98 -14.11
CA ASN A 3 -23.45 59.92 -13.50
C ASN A 3 -23.72 58.59 -14.21
N ILE A 4 -22.72 58.03 -14.86
CA ILE A 4 -22.76 56.68 -15.40
C ILE A 4 -22.14 55.74 -14.34
N SER A 5 -22.98 54.92 -13.70
CA SER A 5 -22.55 53.85 -12.81
C SER A 5 -22.20 52.63 -13.68
N VAL A 6 -20.93 52.26 -13.71
CA VAL A 6 -20.45 51.02 -14.35
C VAL A 6 -20.56 49.91 -13.35
N LEU A 7 -21.46 48.96 -13.62
CA LEU A 7 -21.64 47.74 -12.82
C LEU A 7 -20.60 46.71 -13.26
N PHE A 8 -19.57 46.48 -12.42
CA PHE A 8 -18.61 45.39 -12.64
C PHE A 8 -19.24 44.07 -12.16
N THR A 9 -19.64 43.24 -13.11
CA THR A 9 -20.08 41.86 -12.83
C THR A 9 -18.83 41.00 -12.70
N LEU A 10 -18.45 40.63 -11.48
CA LEU A 10 -17.43 39.61 -11.20
C LEU A 10 -17.99 38.24 -11.62
N PHE A 11 -17.56 37.74 -12.74
CA PHE A 11 -17.72 36.31 -13.08
C PHE A 11 -16.74 35.51 -12.22
N SER A 12 -17.21 34.91 -11.14
CA SER A 12 -16.49 33.87 -10.43
C SER A 12 -16.47 32.61 -11.30
N VAL A 13 -15.39 32.38 -12.00
CA VAL A 13 -15.11 31.07 -12.62
C VAL A 13 -14.87 30.11 -11.47
N MET A 14 -15.88 29.35 -11.09
CA MET A 14 -15.67 28.17 -10.27
C MET A 14 -14.90 27.16 -11.12
N ALA A 15 -13.59 27.14 -10.98
CA ALA A 15 -12.79 26.02 -11.46
C ALA A 15 -13.28 24.79 -10.70
N SER A 16 -13.98 23.88 -11.37
CA SER A 16 -14.25 22.57 -10.79
C SER A 16 -12.91 21.92 -10.58
N ALA A 17 -12.53 21.68 -9.32
CA ALA A 17 -11.33 20.94 -9.00
C ALA A 17 -11.43 19.57 -9.70
N GLN A 18 -10.53 19.32 -10.65
CA GLN A 18 -10.50 18.05 -11.37
C GLN A 18 -10.01 16.99 -10.41
N VAL A 19 -10.76 15.89 -10.24
CA VAL A 19 -10.36 14.77 -9.38
C VAL A 19 -8.95 14.33 -9.75
N PRO A 20 -8.01 14.27 -8.79
CA PRO A 20 -6.65 13.84 -9.06
C PRO A 20 -6.62 12.48 -9.76
N SER A 21 -5.92 12.41 -10.89
CA SER A 21 -5.76 11.19 -11.68
C SER A 21 -4.28 10.96 -12.00
N LEU A 22 -3.90 9.72 -12.19
CA LEU A 22 -2.53 9.37 -12.56
C LEU A 22 -2.28 9.73 -14.04
N THR A 23 -1.92 10.98 -14.31
CA THR A 23 -1.45 11.43 -15.64
C THR A 23 -0.05 10.88 -15.90
N ASP A 24 0.42 10.91 -17.17
CA ASP A 24 1.79 10.50 -17.52
C ASP A 24 2.84 11.40 -16.87
N GLU A 25 2.54 12.68 -16.68
CA GLU A 25 3.42 13.63 -15.99
C GLU A 25 3.54 13.30 -14.49
N ILE A 26 2.42 13.06 -13.81
CA ILE A 26 2.41 12.64 -12.40
C ILE A 26 3.11 11.28 -12.26
N ALA A 27 2.83 10.33 -13.15
CA ALA A 27 3.47 9.02 -13.16
C ALA A 27 4.99 9.12 -13.34
N PHE A 28 5.46 9.96 -14.27
CA PHE A 28 6.88 10.23 -14.46
C PHE A 28 7.52 10.83 -13.21
N THR A 29 6.91 11.87 -12.63
CA THR A 29 7.45 12.53 -11.44
C THR A 29 7.49 11.58 -10.24
N LEU A 30 6.44 10.81 -10.03
CA LEU A 30 6.39 9.81 -8.95
C LEU A 30 7.45 8.71 -9.16
N SER A 31 7.70 8.26 -10.39
CA SER A 31 8.69 7.21 -10.69
C SER A 31 10.12 7.59 -10.31
N GLN A 32 10.44 8.89 -10.25
CA GLN A 32 11.77 9.35 -9.85
C GLN A 32 12.08 9.04 -8.38
N LYS A 33 11.06 8.96 -7.51
CA LYS A 33 11.26 8.71 -6.08
C LYS A 33 11.90 7.33 -5.82
N PRO A 34 11.33 6.20 -6.25
CA PRO A 34 11.98 4.91 -6.08
C PRO A 34 13.25 4.77 -6.93
N LEU A 35 13.34 5.35 -8.13
CA LEU A 35 14.56 5.34 -8.92
C LEU A 35 15.75 5.96 -8.18
N HIS A 36 15.51 7.01 -7.39
CA HIS A 36 16.56 7.64 -6.59
C HIS A 36 17.05 6.73 -5.46
N CYS A 37 16.18 5.94 -4.81
CA CYS A 37 16.56 5.18 -3.63
C CYS A 37 16.76 3.67 -3.83
N ILE A 38 16.21 3.06 -4.89
CA ILE A 38 16.14 1.59 -5.06
C ILE A 38 17.53 0.92 -5.13
N ASN A 39 18.53 1.64 -5.62
CA ASN A 39 19.92 1.21 -5.68
C ASN A 39 20.82 1.93 -4.66
N GLN A 40 20.24 2.69 -3.74
CA GLN A 40 20.98 3.38 -2.68
C GLN A 40 21.02 2.50 -1.43
N GLU A 41 22.20 1.98 -1.11
CA GLU A 41 22.40 1.07 0.03
C GLU A 41 22.25 1.76 1.38
N TYR A 42 22.64 3.03 1.49
CA TYR A 42 22.62 3.79 2.74
C TYR A 42 21.91 5.13 2.58
N PRO A 43 21.20 5.62 3.66
CA PRO A 43 20.99 4.98 4.96
C PRO A 43 20.09 3.75 4.84
N ASN A 44 20.25 2.74 5.74
CA ASN A 44 19.50 1.50 5.72
C ASN A 44 19.16 0.99 7.13
N LYS A 45 17.95 0.49 7.27
CA LYS A 45 17.45 -0.23 8.45
C LYS A 45 17.25 -1.68 8.07
N THR A 46 18.25 -2.52 8.32
CA THR A 46 18.22 -3.93 7.89
C THR A 46 17.15 -4.78 8.57
N ALA A 47 16.69 -4.41 9.76
CA ALA A 47 15.81 -5.25 10.60
C ALA A 47 16.32 -6.71 10.75
N HIS A 48 17.57 -6.99 10.37
CA HIS A 48 18.23 -8.28 10.51
C HIS A 48 18.49 -8.59 11.97
N VAL A 49 18.06 -9.76 12.43
CA VAL A 49 18.30 -10.21 13.79
C VAL A 49 19.60 -10.99 13.84
N ILE A 50 20.55 -10.50 14.63
CA ILE A 50 21.83 -11.13 14.87
C ILE A 50 21.66 -12.19 15.97
N ASN A 51 21.80 -13.45 15.62
CA ASN A 51 21.70 -14.57 16.54
C ASN A 51 23.06 -15.11 17.01
N GLY A 52 24.15 -14.71 16.34
CA GLY A 52 25.52 -15.07 16.65
C GLY A 52 26.52 -14.26 15.84
N GLU A 53 27.81 -14.38 16.17
CA GLU A 53 28.89 -13.61 15.54
C GLU A 53 28.94 -13.73 14.01
N VAL A 54 28.50 -14.89 13.47
CA VAL A 54 28.50 -15.15 12.04
C VAL A 54 27.48 -14.30 11.29
N ASP A 55 26.46 -13.78 11.98
CA ASP A 55 25.37 -12.99 11.38
C ASP A 55 25.75 -11.49 11.28
N VAL A 56 26.86 -11.05 11.87
CA VAL A 56 27.25 -9.63 11.99
C VAL A 56 27.87 -9.05 10.70
N LYS A 57 28.27 -9.88 9.74
CA LYS A 57 29.27 -9.51 8.75
C LYS A 57 28.77 -9.05 7.38
N LEU A 58 27.45 -8.99 7.16
CA LEU A 58 26.93 -8.68 5.82
C LEU A 58 26.32 -7.27 5.75
N SER A 59 26.64 -6.57 4.67
CA SER A 59 25.99 -5.31 4.31
C SER A 59 24.53 -5.52 3.90
N PRO A 60 23.70 -4.47 3.89
CA PRO A 60 22.34 -4.56 3.40
C PRO A 60 22.21 -5.23 2.03
N LYS A 61 23.10 -4.90 1.10
CA LYS A 61 23.12 -5.45 -0.26
C LYS A 61 23.52 -6.92 -0.32
N GLU A 62 24.40 -7.36 0.57
CA GLU A 62 24.79 -8.77 0.69
C GLU A 62 23.68 -9.61 1.32
N LEU A 63 22.90 -9.04 2.25
CA LEU A 63 21.74 -9.69 2.86
C LEU A 63 20.56 -9.78 1.88
N HIS A 64 20.29 -8.69 1.16
CA HIS A 64 19.11 -8.50 0.32
C HIS A 64 19.46 -7.94 -1.06
N PRO A 65 20.08 -8.74 -1.95
CA PRO A 65 20.64 -8.26 -3.21
C PRO A 65 19.62 -7.72 -4.21
N SER A 66 18.33 -8.08 -4.06
CA SER A 66 17.24 -7.52 -4.85
C SER A 66 16.62 -6.28 -4.20
N PHE A 67 16.52 -6.26 -2.87
CA PHE A 67 15.69 -5.29 -2.13
C PHE A 67 16.47 -4.54 -1.03
N TYR A 68 17.72 -4.17 -1.30
CA TYR A 68 18.60 -3.49 -0.32
C TYR A 68 18.40 -1.97 -0.23
N GLY A 69 17.75 -1.35 -1.22
CA GLY A 69 17.62 0.11 -1.29
C GLY A 69 16.42 0.67 -0.52
N CYS A 70 16.18 1.97 -0.70
CA CYS A 70 15.03 2.69 -0.14
C CYS A 70 14.86 2.53 1.37
N PHE A 71 15.95 2.60 2.13
CA PHE A 71 15.99 2.58 3.59
C PHE A 71 15.73 1.20 4.23
N ASP A 72 14.70 0.47 3.81
CA ASP A 72 14.38 -0.87 4.33
C ASP A 72 13.81 -1.80 3.25
N TRP A 73 13.73 -3.08 3.58
CA TRP A 73 13.34 -4.12 2.63
C TRP A 73 11.94 -3.90 2.06
N HIS A 74 10.96 -3.64 2.90
CA HIS A 74 9.57 -3.45 2.42
C HIS A 74 9.41 -2.20 1.56
N SER A 75 10.10 -1.09 1.88
CA SER A 75 10.04 0.12 1.05
C SER A 75 10.69 -0.13 -0.31
N SER A 76 11.77 -0.91 -0.36
CA SER A 76 12.34 -1.38 -1.63
C SER A 76 11.33 -2.21 -2.42
N VAL A 77 10.67 -3.19 -1.80
CA VAL A 77 9.67 -4.06 -2.46
C VAL A 77 8.51 -3.25 -3.04
N HIS A 78 7.90 -2.35 -2.27
CA HIS A 78 6.79 -1.58 -2.83
C HIS A 78 7.23 -0.46 -3.78
N GLY A 79 8.48 -0.01 -3.70
CA GLY A 79 9.10 0.81 -4.74
C GLY A 79 9.18 0.05 -6.08
N HIS A 80 9.65 -1.21 -6.05
CA HIS A 80 9.65 -2.08 -7.22
C HIS A 80 8.23 -2.36 -7.74
N TRP A 81 7.27 -2.66 -6.84
CA TRP A 81 5.86 -2.79 -7.21
C TRP A 81 5.36 -1.56 -7.97
N MET A 82 5.67 -0.38 -7.47
CA MET A 82 5.25 0.88 -8.08
C MET A 82 5.81 1.03 -9.49
N LEU A 83 7.11 0.74 -9.72
CA LEU A 83 7.73 0.80 -11.04
C LEU A 83 7.08 -0.19 -12.01
N VAL A 84 6.81 -1.43 -11.58
CA VAL A 84 6.07 -2.43 -12.36
C VAL A 84 4.68 -1.92 -12.71
N LYS A 85 3.96 -1.39 -11.72
CA LYS A 85 2.60 -0.86 -11.91
C LYS A 85 2.57 0.28 -12.91
N LEU A 86 3.49 1.23 -12.81
CA LEU A 86 3.59 2.35 -13.74
C LEU A 86 3.92 1.88 -15.18
N LEU A 87 4.83 0.93 -15.34
CA LEU A 87 5.14 0.36 -16.66
C LEU A 87 3.93 -0.33 -17.30
N LYS A 88 3.14 -1.04 -16.50
CA LYS A 88 1.94 -1.74 -16.94
C LYS A 88 0.84 -0.77 -17.39
N GLU A 89 0.59 0.28 -16.61
CA GLU A 89 -0.55 1.18 -16.81
C GLU A 89 -0.24 2.39 -17.70
N LYS A 90 1.05 2.73 -17.89
CA LYS A 90 1.50 3.91 -18.61
C LYS A 90 2.45 3.56 -19.76
N PRO A 91 1.90 3.07 -20.89
CA PRO A 91 2.72 2.68 -22.05
C PRO A 91 3.53 3.84 -22.66
N SER A 92 3.07 5.08 -22.47
CA SER A 92 3.70 6.31 -22.95
C SER A 92 4.71 6.96 -22.01
N LEU A 93 4.99 6.34 -20.84
CA LEU A 93 5.88 6.89 -19.82
C LEU A 93 7.30 7.14 -20.39
N LYS A 94 7.84 8.36 -20.22
CA LYS A 94 9.08 8.82 -20.89
C LYS A 94 10.33 8.01 -20.51
N ASN A 95 10.41 7.54 -19.27
CA ASN A 95 11.57 6.83 -18.72
C ASN A 95 11.40 5.32 -18.65
N ARG A 96 10.55 4.74 -19.49
CA ARG A 96 10.26 3.28 -19.49
C ARG A 96 11.51 2.42 -19.56
N GLU A 97 12.44 2.76 -20.45
CA GLU A 97 13.67 1.99 -20.64
C GLU A 97 14.53 1.97 -19.38
N GLU A 98 14.59 3.08 -18.65
CA GLU A 98 15.27 3.16 -17.36
C GLU A 98 14.60 2.26 -16.31
N LEU A 99 13.25 2.29 -16.22
CA LEU A 99 12.49 1.43 -15.33
C LEU A 99 12.72 -0.05 -15.64
N PHE A 100 12.68 -0.42 -16.93
CA PHE A 100 12.99 -1.80 -17.35
C PHE A 100 14.40 -2.21 -16.96
N ALA A 101 15.41 -1.35 -17.16
CA ALA A 101 16.80 -1.65 -16.83
C ALA A 101 16.98 -1.89 -15.30
N VAL A 102 16.36 -1.06 -14.47
CA VAL A 102 16.41 -1.20 -13.01
C VAL A 102 15.75 -2.50 -12.56
N LEU A 103 14.55 -2.80 -13.06
CA LEU A 103 13.83 -4.02 -12.70
C LEU A 103 14.53 -5.29 -13.22
N ASP A 104 15.10 -5.25 -14.42
CA ASP A 104 15.94 -6.34 -14.94
C ASP A 104 17.15 -6.60 -14.03
N ALA A 105 17.80 -5.55 -13.54
CA ALA A 105 18.94 -5.68 -12.64
C ALA A 105 18.56 -6.21 -11.25
N SER A 106 17.36 -5.89 -10.76
CA SER A 106 16.88 -6.34 -9.44
C SER A 106 16.36 -7.78 -9.47
N PHE A 107 15.64 -8.18 -10.53
CA PHE A 107 14.96 -9.48 -10.60
C PHE A 107 15.79 -10.57 -11.28
N GLN A 108 17.14 -10.51 -11.15
CA GLN A 108 18.02 -11.57 -11.59
C GLN A 108 17.78 -12.84 -10.75
N PRO A 109 17.78 -14.04 -11.37
CA PRO A 109 17.47 -15.31 -10.68
C PRO A 109 18.35 -15.57 -9.46
N GLU A 110 19.64 -15.28 -9.54
CA GLU A 110 20.60 -15.48 -8.44
C GLU A 110 20.33 -14.54 -7.25
N LYS A 111 19.91 -13.29 -7.51
CA LYS A 111 19.57 -12.33 -6.47
C LYS A 111 18.28 -12.74 -5.75
N VAL A 112 17.24 -13.06 -6.51
CA VAL A 112 15.96 -13.49 -5.94
C VAL A 112 16.10 -14.80 -5.17
N LYS A 113 16.96 -15.73 -5.66
CA LYS A 113 17.29 -16.94 -4.93
C LYS A 113 17.95 -16.63 -3.59
N ALA A 114 18.90 -15.69 -3.55
CA ALA A 114 19.54 -15.27 -2.30
C ALA A 114 18.54 -14.65 -1.32
N GLU A 115 17.58 -13.85 -1.79
CA GLU A 115 16.46 -13.36 -0.98
C GLU A 115 15.63 -14.50 -0.38
N ALA A 116 15.32 -15.53 -1.16
CA ALA A 116 14.58 -16.69 -0.68
C ALA A 116 15.38 -17.50 0.36
N GLU A 117 16.68 -17.71 0.11
CA GLU A 117 17.58 -18.41 1.02
C GLU A 117 17.74 -17.70 2.36
N TYR A 118 17.63 -16.36 2.41
CA TYR A 118 17.69 -15.58 3.64
C TYR A 118 16.74 -16.12 4.72
N PHE A 119 15.49 -16.43 4.35
CA PHE A 119 14.47 -16.91 5.28
C PHE A 119 14.76 -18.29 5.89
N THR A 120 15.64 -19.08 5.28
CA THR A 120 16.01 -20.40 5.76
C THR A 120 17.41 -20.45 6.35
N LYS A 121 18.29 -19.53 5.94
CA LYS A 121 19.69 -19.46 6.36
C LYS A 121 19.84 -18.97 7.79
N TYR A 122 18.99 -17.99 8.20
CA TYR A 122 19.08 -17.40 9.54
C TYR A 122 17.95 -17.91 10.43
N GLN A 123 18.28 -18.27 11.67
CA GLN A 123 17.36 -18.96 12.59
C GLN A 123 16.06 -18.19 12.85
N VAL A 124 16.13 -16.86 12.96
CA VAL A 124 14.99 -15.98 13.28
C VAL A 124 14.40 -15.27 12.06
N ALA A 125 14.94 -15.49 10.86
CA ALA A 125 14.48 -14.82 9.65
C ALA A 125 13.04 -15.17 9.23
N LYS A 126 12.48 -16.26 9.74
CA LYS A 126 11.06 -16.64 9.51
C LYS A 126 10.05 -15.56 9.96
N ASN A 127 10.49 -14.61 10.79
CA ASN A 127 9.67 -13.49 11.25
C ASN A 127 10.00 -12.17 10.53
N PHE A 128 11.04 -12.18 9.69
CA PHE A 128 11.47 -10.99 8.97
C PHE A 128 10.32 -10.46 8.09
N GLU A 129 10.04 -9.17 8.21
CA GLU A 129 9.01 -8.46 7.43
C GLU A 129 7.56 -8.96 7.58
N ARG A 130 7.29 -9.78 8.58
CA ARG A 130 5.94 -10.35 8.85
C ARG A 130 5.00 -9.30 9.46
N THR A 131 3.87 -8.95 8.86
CA THR A 131 3.27 -9.47 7.62
C THR A 131 3.29 -8.44 6.49
N TYR A 132 3.73 -7.23 6.77
CA TYR A 132 3.67 -6.07 5.89
C TYR A 132 4.53 -6.24 4.62
N GLY A 133 5.81 -6.54 4.80
CA GLY A 133 6.71 -6.78 3.67
C GLY A 133 6.29 -7.99 2.85
N TRP A 134 5.79 -9.06 3.50
CA TRP A 134 5.23 -10.21 2.80
C TRP A 134 4.04 -9.84 1.92
N ALA A 135 3.16 -8.96 2.43
CA ALA A 135 1.99 -8.49 1.68
C ALA A 135 2.39 -7.69 0.44
N TRP A 136 3.35 -6.79 0.57
CA TRP A 136 3.87 -6.01 -0.56
C TRP A 136 4.59 -6.87 -1.59
N LEU A 137 5.35 -7.90 -1.15
CA LEU A 137 5.95 -8.86 -2.08
C LEU A 137 4.90 -9.62 -2.89
N LEU A 138 3.84 -10.09 -2.24
CA LEU A 138 2.73 -10.74 -2.93
C LEU A 138 2.01 -9.78 -3.88
N GLN A 139 1.84 -8.52 -3.50
CA GLN A 139 1.26 -7.50 -4.38
C GLN A 139 2.14 -7.23 -5.61
N LEU A 140 3.47 -7.19 -5.45
CA LEU A 140 4.41 -7.09 -6.57
C LEU A 140 4.26 -8.28 -7.53
N ASP A 141 4.25 -9.49 -7.01
CA ASP A 141 4.13 -10.71 -7.82
C ASP A 141 2.76 -10.84 -8.50
N ALA A 142 1.67 -10.38 -7.87
CA ALA A 142 0.35 -10.29 -8.48
C ALA A 142 0.32 -9.37 -9.70
N GLU A 143 1.01 -8.23 -9.65
CA GLU A 143 1.13 -7.34 -10.81
C GLU A 143 1.90 -7.98 -11.95
N LEU A 144 2.99 -8.70 -11.63
CA LEU A 144 3.80 -9.43 -12.62
C LEU A 144 3.00 -10.57 -13.25
N SER A 145 2.27 -11.35 -12.46
CA SER A 145 1.48 -12.49 -12.92
C SER A 145 0.33 -12.12 -13.86
N THR A 146 -0.21 -10.91 -13.69
CA THR A 146 -1.36 -10.40 -14.45
C THR A 146 -1.00 -9.46 -15.60
N TRP A 147 0.29 -9.23 -15.83
CA TRP A 147 0.75 -8.37 -16.92
C TRP A 147 1.19 -9.20 -18.14
N ASP A 148 0.45 -9.11 -19.25
CA ASP A 148 0.79 -9.80 -20.50
C ASP A 148 1.95 -9.08 -21.23
N HIS A 149 3.15 -9.23 -20.68
CA HIS A 149 4.40 -8.68 -21.22
C HIS A 149 5.53 -9.67 -21.00
N SER A 150 6.45 -9.83 -21.99
CA SER A 150 7.54 -10.82 -21.93
C SER A 150 8.44 -10.66 -20.70
N LYS A 151 8.80 -9.41 -20.36
CA LYS A 151 9.59 -9.09 -19.17
C LYS A 151 8.85 -9.46 -17.88
N ALA A 152 7.56 -9.14 -17.77
CA ALA A 152 6.78 -9.46 -16.60
C ALA A 152 6.70 -10.98 -16.37
N LYS A 153 6.48 -11.76 -17.44
CA LYS A 153 6.50 -13.23 -17.39
C LYS A 153 7.85 -13.78 -16.91
N LEU A 154 8.95 -13.19 -17.39
CA LEU A 154 10.30 -13.56 -16.96
C LEU A 154 10.52 -13.21 -15.47
N TRP A 155 10.20 -12.00 -15.07
CA TRP A 155 10.34 -11.54 -13.67
C TRP A 155 9.47 -12.32 -12.70
N HIS A 156 8.21 -12.60 -13.07
CA HIS A 156 7.33 -13.48 -12.29
C HIS A 156 7.95 -14.88 -12.09
N LYS A 157 8.49 -15.47 -13.17
CA LYS A 157 9.22 -16.77 -13.07
C LYS A 157 10.40 -16.67 -12.11
N ASN A 158 11.18 -15.59 -12.19
CA ASN A 158 12.36 -15.38 -11.35
C ASN A 158 11.98 -15.15 -9.89
N MET A 159 10.84 -14.45 -9.62
CA MET A 159 10.32 -14.18 -8.27
C MET A 159 9.78 -15.43 -7.56
N LYS A 160 9.43 -16.47 -8.29
CA LYS A 160 8.76 -17.65 -7.74
C LYS A 160 9.44 -18.26 -6.51
N PRO A 161 10.77 -18.48 -6.44
CA PRO A 161 11.40 -19.04 -5.25
C PRO A 161 11.14 -18.23 -3.98
N LEU A 162 11.19 -16.90 -4.07
CA LEU A 162 10.93 -16.01 -2.94
C LEU A 162 9.45 -15.98 -2.58
N THR A 163 8.57 -15.92 -3.57
CA THR A 163 7.12 -15.93 -3.37
C THR A 163 6.67 -17.25 -2.71
N ASP A 164 7.20 -18.40 -3.15
CA ASP A 164 6.90 -19.71 -2.57
C ASP A 164 7.30 -19.79 -1.08
N VAL A 165 8.46 -19.25 -0.73
CA VAL A 165 8.91 -19.18 0.68
C VAL A 165 7.96 -18.32 1.50
N VAL A 166 7.61 -17.13 1.03
CA VAL A 166 6.69 -16.23 1.75
C VAL A 166 5.30 -16.85 1.91
N VAL A 167 4.77 -17.52 0.89
CA VAL A 167 3.50 -18.26 0.98
C VAL A 167 3.57 -19.40 1.99
N SER A 168 4.70 -20.12 2.04
CA SER A 168 4.91 -21.16 3.06
C SER A 168 4.92 -20.57 4.48
N LEU A 169 5.61 -19.44 4.67
CA LEU A 169 5.63 -18.72 5.96
C LEU A 169 4.25 -18.22 6.37
N TRP A 170 3.44 -17.75 5.42
CA TRP A 170 2.03 -17.42 5.66
C TRP A 170 1.23 -18.62 6.14
N LYS A 171 1.33 -19.77 5.43
CA LYS A 171 0.64 -21.01 5.80
C LYS A 171 1.03 -21.49 7.20
N ASP A 172 2.30 -21.35 7.57
CA ASP A 172 2.81 -21.68 8.90
C ASP A 172 2.36 -20.69 9.99
N TYR A 173 2.13 -19.43 9.64
CA TYR A 173 1.77 -18.37 10.59
C TYR A 173 0.27 -18.28 10.84
N LEU A 174 -0.58 -18.41 9.82
CA LEU A 174 -2.02 -18.26 9.94
C LEU A 174 -2.65 -19.07 11.10
N PRO A 175 -2.30 -20.35 11.33
CA PRO A 175 -2.84 -21.09 12.47
C PRO A 175 -2.41 -20.54 13.82
N LYS A 176 -1.22 -19.93 13.90
CA LYS A 176 -0.63 -19.43 15.16
C LYS A 176 -1.18 -18.06 15.54
N GLN A 177 -1.69 -17.28 14.58
CA GLN A 177 -2.26 -15.98 14.86
C GLN A 177 -3.67 -16.12 15.43
N THR A 178 -3.80 -16.05 16.74
CA THR A 178 -5.08 -16.19 17.47
C THR A 178 -5.89 -14.89 17.47
N TYR A 179 -5.23 -13.75 17.48
CA TYR A 179 -5.84 -12.42 17.46
C TYR A 179 -5.28 -11.58 16.32
N PRO A 180 -6.08 -10.69 15.68
CA PRO A 180 -5.58 -9.76 14.68
C PRO A 180 -4.81 -8.61 15.33
N ASN A 181 -3.80 -8.11 14.64
CA ASN A 181 -3.20 -6.82 14.95
C ASN A 181 -4.06 -5.70 14.35
N ARG A 182 -4.66 -4.89 15.21
CA ARG A 182 -5.54 -3.76 14.84
C ARG A 182 -4.79 -2.43 15.01
N THR A 183 -3.60 -2.34 14.46
CA THR A 183 -2.72 -1.16 14.55
C THR A 183 -2.73 -0.40 13.25
N GLY A 184 -2.46 0.91 13.30
CA GLY A 184 -2.31 1.75 12.09
C GLY A 184 -0.93 1.70 11.45
N VAL A 185 -0.08 0.73 11.84
CA VAL A 185 1.30 0.58 11.36
C VAL A 185 1.54 -0.84 10.82
N HIS A 186 2.80 -1.13 10.41
CA HIS A 186 3.22 -2.33 9.69
C HIS A 186 2.55 -3.66 10.09
N PRO A 187 2.34 -4.02 11.39
CA PRO A 187 1.74 -5.32 11.71
C PRO A 187 0.23 -5.42 11.42
N ASN A 188 -0.40 -4.46 10.75
CA ASN A 188 -1.84 -4.48 10.46
C ASN A 188 -2.26 -5.76 9.73
N SER A 189 -3.13 -6.57 10.39
CA SER A 189 -3.52 -7.87 9.83
C SER A 189 -4.51 -7.74 8.68
N ALA A 190 -5.38 -6.72 8.69
CA ALA A 190 -6.41 -6.57 7.65
C ALA A 190 -5.78 -6.16 6.32
N PHE A 191 -4.86 -5.19 6.33
CA PHE A 191 -4.07 -4.82 5.16
C PHE A 191 -3.34 -6.04 4.56
N ALA A 192 -2.59 -6.76 5.41
CA ALA A 192 -1.78 -7.88 4.94
C ALA A 192 -2.62 -9.04 4.37
N LEU A 193 -3.75 -9.37 5.01
CA LEU A 193 -4.70 -10.38 4.51
C LEU A 193 -5.33 -9.93 3.16
N GLY A 194 -5.63 -8.64 3.01
CA GLY A 194 -6.20 -8.09 1.77
C GLY A 194 -5.29 -8.34 0.57
N PHE A 195 -4.01 -7.98 0.67
CA PHE A 195 -3.04 -8.19 -0.41
C PHE A 195 -2.75 -9.67 -0.66
N ALA A 196 -2.67 -10.49 0.39
CA ALA A 196 -2.48 -11.92 0.23
C ALA A 196 -3.67 -12.60 -0.49
N ILE A 197 -4.91 -12.18 -0.22
CA ILE A 197 -6.12 -12.65 -0.92
C ILE A 197 -6.09 -12.21 -2.39
N ASP A 198 -5.74 -10.95 -2.67
CA ASP A 198 -5.67 -10.42 -4.02
C ASP A 198 -4.63 -11.20 -4.86
N TRP A 199 -3.46 -11.50 -4.28
CA TRP A 199 -2.44 -12.34 -4.91
C TRP A 199 -2.93 -13.77 -5.17
N ALA A 200 -3.53 -14.42 -4.16
CA ALA A 200 -4.01 -15.80 -4.28
C ALA A 200 -5.07 -15.94 -5.39
N ARG A 201 -5.90 -14.92 -5.58
CA ARG A 201 -6.86 -14.85 -6.69
C ARG A 201 -6.20 -14.64 -8.04
N ALA A 202 -5.23 -13.72 -8.11
CA ALA A 202 -4.49 -13.42 -9.33
C ALA A 202 -3.70 -14.63 -9.86
N THR A 203 -3.17 -15.44 -8.96
CA THR A 203 -2.33 -16.61 -9.29
C THR A 203 -3.08 -17.94 -9.30
N GLY A 204 -4.36 -17.96 -8.90
CA GLY A 204 -5.19 -19.17 -8.84
C GLY A 204 -4.92 -20.09 -7.65
N GLU A 205 -4.25 -19.59 -6.61
CA GLU A 205 -3.90 -20.33 -5.37
C GLU A 205 -5.12 -20.54 -4.45
N LYS A 206 -6.12 -21.27 -4.92
CA LYS A 206 -7.45 -21.39 -4.30
C LYS A 206 -7.42 -21.92 -2.87
N THR A 207 -6.58 -22.89 -2.56
CA THR A 207 -6.46 -23.44 -1.20
C THR A 207 -5.96 -22.39 -0.22
N PHE A 208 -4.97 -21.60 -0.64
CA PHE A 208 -4.43 -20.52 0.16
C PHE A 208 -5.45 -19.37 0.32
N GLU A 209 -6.14 -18.97 -0.77
CA GLU A 209 -7.24 -18.01 -0.71
C GLU A 209 -8.29 -18.40 0.34
N ASN A 210 -8.75 -19.66 0.31
CA ASN A 210 -9.74 -20.15 1.27
C ASN A 210 -9.26 -20.00 2.73
N SER A 211 -8.03 -20.39 3.01
CA SER A 211 -7.43 -20.24 4.36
C SER A 211 -7.36 -18.79 4.83
N LEU A 212 -7.00 -17.86 3.93
CA LEU A 212 -6.94 -16.42 4.21
C LEU A 212 -8.35 -15.85 4.48
N VAL A 213 -9.33 -16.23 3.64
CA VAL A 213 -10.73 -15.80 3.77
C VAL A 213 -11.34 -16.28 5.07
N GLU A 214 -11.12 -17.55 5.43
CA GLU A 214 -11.59 -18.13 6.71
C GLU A 214 -10.95 -17.39 7.90
N LYS A 215 -9.65 -17.10 7.85
CA LYS A 215 -8.96 -16.35 8.91
C LYS A 215 -9.51 -14.93 9.03
N ALA A 216 -9.74 -14.24 7.92
CA ALA A 216 -10.32 -12.90 7.91
C ALA A 216 -11.75 -12.87 8.47
N LYS A 217 -12.58 -13.86 8.13
CA LYS A 217 -13.93 -14.03 8.72
C LYS A 217 -13.86 -14.30 10.22
N TYR A 218 -12.95 -15.18 10.65
CA TYR A 218 -12.73 -15.47 12.06
C TYR A 218 -12.38 -14.21 12.86
N PHE A 219 -11.54 -13.33 12.29
CA PHE A 219 -11.11 -12.12 12.95
C PHE A 219 -12.15 -11.00 12.98
N TYR A 220 -12.92 -10.81 11.89
CA TYR A 220 -13.61 -9.54 11.65
C TYR A 220 -15.12 -9.67 11.38
N LEU A 221 -15.64 -10.87 11.08
CA LEU A 221 -17.05 -11.02 10.68
C LEU A 221 -18.01 -10.56 11.78
N ASN A 222 -17.62 -10.73 13.05
CA ASN A 222 -18.43 -10.39 14.20
C ASN A 222 -18.13 -9.01 14.80
N ASP A 223 -17.23 -8.24 14.21
CA ASP A 223 -16.92 -6.88 14.68
C ASP A 223 -18.12 -5.97 14.53
N ARG A 224 -18.45 -5.25 15.59
CA ARG A 224 -19.57 -4.32 15.66
C ARG A 224 -19.19 -3.10 16.50
N LYS A 225 -19.75 -1.93 16.14
CA LYS A 225 -19.57 -0.66 16.87
C LYS A 225 -18.10 -0.31 17.10
N THR A 226 -17.28 -0.52 16.07
CA THR A 226 -15.84 -0.23 16.10
C THR A 226 -15.61 1.25 16.44
N PRO A 227 -14.79 1.58 17.47
CA PRO A 227 -14.62 2.93 17.97
C PRO A 227 -13.56 3.72 17.18
N ALA A 228 -13.74 3.89 15.85
CA ALA A 228 -12.80 4.61 15.00
C ALA A 228 -12.72 6.11 15.28
N TYR A 229 -13.50 6.61 16.24
CA TYR A 229 -13.33 7.95 16.79
C TYR A 229 -12.05 8.10 17.62
N LEU A 230 -11.34 7.03 17.90
CA LEU A 230 -10.02 7.04 18.53
C LEU A 230 -8.86 7.14 17.52
N GLU A 231 -9.11 6.97 16.22
CA GLU A 231 -8.12 7.11 15.17
C GLU A 231 -7.90 8.60 14.78
N PRO A 232 -6.65 8.98 14.38
CA PRO A 232 -5.45 8.13 14.31
C PRO A 232 -4.63 8.15 15.59
N ASP A 233 -3.69 7.18 15.71
CA ASP A 233 -2.54 7.29 16.60
C ASP A 233 -1.46 8.21 15.97
N GLY A 234 -0.47 8.62 16.77
CA GLY A 234 0.49 9.67 16.42
C GLY A 234 1.37 9.40 15.19
N SER A 235 1.51 8.14 14.76
CA SER A 235 2.32 7.73 13.62
C SER A 235 1.62 6.71 12.70
N ASP A 236 0.30 6.72 12.70
CA ASP A 236 -0.47 5.84 11.83
C ASP A 236 -0.32 6.22 10.36
N PHE A 237 -0.10 5.22 9.52
CA PHE A 237 -0.20 5.34 8.07
C PHE A 237 -1.30 4.43 7.48
N PHE A 238 -1.95 3.64 8.33
CA PHE A 238 -3.20 2.96 8.07
C PHE A 238 -4.30 3.46 9.00
N SER A 239 -5.54 3.41 8.55
CA SER A 239 -6.72 3.47 9.42
C SER A 239 -7.12 2.05 9.77
N PRO A 240 -6.90 1.57 11.00
CA PRO A 240 -7.19 0.19 11.38
C PRO A 240 -8.61 -0.26 11.01
N SER A 241 -9.59 0.61 11.25
CA SER A 241 -10.99 0.30 10.97
C SER A 241 -11.31 0.31 9.48
N LEU A 242 -10.73 1.23 8.69
CA LEU A 242 -10.93 1.26 7.24
C LEU A 242 -10.26 0.07 6.54
N GLU A 243 -9.07 -0.35 7.01
CA GLU A 243 -8.42 -1.55 6.47
C GLU A 243 -9.28 -2.82 6.71
N ILE A 244 -9.95 -2.92 7.86
CA ILE A 244 -10.91 -4.01 8.12
C ILE A 244 -12.10 -3.91 7.18
N ALA A 245 -12.68 -2.73 7.04
CA ALA A 245 -13.84 -2.53 6.17
C ALA A 245 -13.49 -2.77 4.69
N ASP A 246 -12.30 -2.36 4.24
CA ASP A 246 -11.78 -2.63 2.90
C ASP A 246 -11.52 -4.13 2.67
N LEU A 247 -10.89 -4.83 3.60
CA LEU A 247 -10.72 -6.28 3.54
C LEU A 247 -12.04 -7.00 3.37
N MET A 248 -13.07 -6.61 4.14
CA MET A 248 -14.38 -7.25 4.09
C MET A 248 -15.12 -7.04 2.76
N THR A 249 -14.76 -6.01 1.97
CA THR A 249 -15.28 -5.85 0.59
C THR A 249 -14.89 -7.01 -0.31
N ARG A 250 -13.72 -7.59 -0.10
CA ARG A 250 -13.19 -8.73 -0.87
C ARG A 250 -13.85 -10.06 -0.50
N ILE A 251 -14.44 -10.13 0.70
CA ILE A 251 -14.88 -11.38 1.34
C ILE A 251 -16.39 -11.56 1.26
N LEU A 252 -17.15 -10.50 1.56
CA LEU A 252 -18.59 -10.57 1.65
C LEU A 252 -19.26 -10.23 0.29
N PRO A 253 -20.33 -10.95 -0.10
CA PRO A 253 -21.24 -10.51 -1.16
C PRO A 253 -21.82 -9.12 -0.85
N GLU A 254 -22.20 -8.34 -1.86
CA GLU A 254 -22.66 -6.96 -1.70
C GLU A 254 -23.72 -6.76 -0.61
N LYS A 255 -24.82 -7.55 -0.64
CA LYS A 255 -25.90 -7.46 0.34
C LYS A 255 -25.50 -7.82 1.78
N GLU A 256 -24.56 -8.76 1.93
CA GLU A 256 -24.04 -9.15 3.23
C GLU A 256 -23.06 -8.08 3.75
N TYR A 257 -22.25 -7.53 2.86
CA TYR A 257 -21.33 -6.45 3.16
C TYR A 257 -22.07 -5.21 3.66
N GLU A 258 -23.13 -4.77 2.97
CA GLU A 258 -23.94 -3.62 3.39
C GLU A 258 -24.47 -3.80 4.82
N LYS A 259 -25.10 -4.94 5.10
CA LYS A 259 -25.62 -5.25 6.46
C LYS A 259 -24.54 -5.27 7.52
N TRP A 260 -23.37 -5.82 7.18
CA TRP A 260 -22.22 -5.85 8.09
C TRP A 260 -21.69 -4.43 8.32
N PHE A 261 -21.50 -3.64 7.27
CA PHE A 261 -20.98 -2.27 7.31
C PHE A 261 -21.87 -1.34 8.13
N ASP A 262 -23.20 -1.43 8.00
CA ASP A 262 -24.17 -0.64 8.74
C ASP A 262 -24.08 -0.81 10.28
N THR A 263 -23.51 -1.92 10.73
CA THR A 263 -23.34 -2.24 12.16
C THR A 263 -21.88 -2.18 12.63
N PHE A 264 -20.95 -2.05 11.70
CA PHE A 264 -19.52 -2.13 11.99
C PHE A 264 -19.00 -0.92 12.76
N TYR A 265 -19.38 0.28 12.36
CA TYR A 265 -18.92 1.51 13.01
C TYR A 265 -19.82 1.96 14.17
N GLU A 266 -19.21 2.55 15.20
CA GLU A 266 -19.91 3.44 16.14
C GLU A 266 -20.31 4.73 15.42
N LYS A 267 -21.40 5.39 15.83
CA LYS A 267 -22.04 6.48 15.08
C LYS A 267 -21.12 7.64 14.69
N ARG A 268 -20.16 8.02 15.55
CA ARG A 268 -19.24 9.15 15.31
C ARG A 268 -17.97 8.75 14.57
N SER A 269 -17.74 7.46 14.39
CA SER A 269 -16.50 6.93 13.85
C SER A 269 -16.24 7.38 12.42
N LEU A 270 -17.24 7.27 11.52
CA LEU A 270 -17.09 7.70 10.12
C LEU A 270 -16.83 9.19 9.97
N GLU A 271 -17.44 10.02 10.81
CA GLU A 271 -17.18 11.46 10.83
C GLU A 271 -15.73 11.77 11.21
N ASN A 272 -15.23 11.11 12.27
CA ASN A 272 -13.85 11.30 12.73
C ASN A 272 -12.81 10.86 11.69
N ILE A 273 -12.92 9.65 11.16
CA ILE A 273 -11.97 9.15 10.16
C ILE A 273 -12.10 9.84 8.79
N SER A 274 -13.11 10.67 8.60
CA SER A 274 -13.27 11.55 7.44
C SER A 274 -12.56 12.90 7.59
N GLN A 275 -11.96 13.19 8.74
CA GLN A 275 -11.17 14.39 8.95
C GLN A 275 -9.77 14.22 8.37
N ILE A 276 -9.26 15.27 7.71
CA ILE A 276 -7.87 15.29 7.22
C ILE A 276 -6.94 15.32 8.42
N PRO A 277 -5.94 14.41 8.50
CA PRO A 277 -4.95 14.43 9.57
C PRO A 277 -4.18 15.76 9.61
N ILE A 278 -3.91 16.26 10.79
CA ILE A 278 -3.06 17.43 10.99
C ILE A 278 -1.61 16.95 11.03
N ILE A 279 -0.78 17.43 10.12
CA ILE A 279 0.64 17.10 10.04
C ILE A 279 1.39 18.33 10.57
N SER A 280 1.94 18.22 11.77
CA SER A 280 2.63 19.32 12.42
C SER A 280 4.03 19.59 11.87
N ASP A 281 4.74 18.52 11.48
CA ASP A 281 6.04 18.59 10.84
C ASP A 281 6.19 17.46 9.82
N ILE A 282 6.28 17.82 8.53
CA ILE A 282 6.47 16.87 7.44
C ILE A 282 7.89 16.29 7.40
N ASN A 283 8.86 16.93 8.10
CA ASN A 283 10.24 16.48 8.16
C ASN A 283 10.51 15.50 9.31
N ASP A 284 9.57 15.34 10.24
CA ASP A 284 9.65 14.33 11.27
C ASP A 284 9.30 12.94 10.73
N TYR A 285 10.15 11.94 11.02
CA TYR A 285 10.02 10.57 10.52
C TYR A 285 8.76 9.83 10.97
N GLN A 286 8.10 10.27 12.05
CA GLN A 286 6.88 9.66 12.55
C GLN A 286 5.65 10.43 12.08
N THR A 287 5.65 11.75 12.18
CA THR A 287 4.49 12.56 11.79
C THR A 287 4.24 12.56 10.28
N VAL A 288 5.27 12.34 9.45
CA VAL A 288 5.11 12.15 7.99
C VAL A 288 4.27 10.92 7.64
N HIS A 289 4.15 9.94 8.52
CA HIS A 289 3.25 8.79 8.36
C HIS A 289 1.80 9.22 8.17
N LEU A 290 1.36 10.32 8.76
CA LEU A 290 0.00 10.84 8.61
C LEU A 290 -0.31 11.32 7.17
N VAL A 291 0.71 11.62 6.35
CA VAL A 291 0.52 11.80 4.90
C VAL A 291 0.13 10.47 4.26
N GLY A 292 0.82 9.39 4.60
CA GLY A 292 0.49 8.04 4.17
C GLY A 292 -0.92 7.61 4.58
N LEU A 293 -1.34 7.96 5.81
CA LEU A 293 -2.69 7.73 6.29
C LEU A 293 -3.76 8.36 5.39
N SER A 294 -3.50 9.52 4.82
CA SER A 294 -4.44 10.15 3.89
C SER A 294 -4.60 9.32 2.61
N PHE A 295 -3.53 8.75 2.07
CA PHE A 295 -3.62 7.85 0.92
C PHE A 295 -4.36 6.55 1.25
N THR A 296 -4.08 5.95 2.41
CA THR A 296 -4.74 4.71 2.82
C THR A 296 -6.22 4.91 3.08
N ARG A 297 -6.60 5.99 3.74
CA ARG A 297 -8.00 6.38 3.90
C ARG A 297 -8.68 6.60 2.56
N SER A 298 -8.00 7.24 1.60
CA SER A 298 -8.54 7.45 0.25
C SER A 298 -8.85 6.12 -0.45
N TRP A 299 -7.90 5.21 -0.55
CA TRP A 299 -8.14 3.94 -1.27
C TRP A 299 -9.15 3.04 -0.57
N CYS A 300 -9.11 2.94 0.77
CA CYS A 300 -10.10 2.16 1.51
C CYS A 300 -11.52 2.71 1.31
N MET A 301 -11.71 4.02 1.47
CA MET A 301 -13.02 4.65 1.29
C MET A 301 -13.54 4.48 -0.13
N LYS A 302 -12.68 4.53 -1.15
CA LYS A 302 -13.07 4.31 -2.54
C LYS A 302 -13.48 2.86 -2.79
N ASN A 303 -12.72 1.87 -2.33
CA ASN A 303 -13.08 0.46 -2.44
C ASN A 303 -14.39 0.15 -1.70
N ILE A 304 -14.56 0.68 -0.49
CA ILE A 304 -15.80 0.54 0.29
C ILE A 304 -16.99 1.16 -0.48
N SER A 305 -16.83 2.35 -1.01
CA SER A 305 -17.90 3.01 -1.78
C SER A 305 -18.28 2.22 -3.02
N GLN A 306 -17.31 1.63 -3.74
CA GLN A 306 -17.58 0.78 -4.90
C GLN A 306 -18.38 -0.48 -4.53
N LYS A 307 -18.14 -1.03 -3.33
CA LYS A 307 -18.84 -2.22 -2.82
C LYS A 307 -20.24 -1.94 -2.32
N LEU A 308 -20.52 -0.72 -1.85
CA LEU A 308 -21.83 -0.33 -1.35
C LEU A 308 -22.82 -0.11 -2.50
N PRO A 309 -24.11 -0.48 -2.35
CA PRO A 309 -25.11 -0.26 -3.35
C PRO A 309 -25.34 1.24 -3.64
N LYS A 310 -25.83 1.57 -4.83
CA LYS A 310 -25.98 2.96 -5.31
C LYS A 310 -26.82 3.86 -4.40
N ASN A 311 -27.79 3.31 -3.70
CA ASN A 311 -28.70 4.02 -2.80
C ASN A 311 -28.18 4.13 -1.36
N ASN A 312 -27.04 3.54 -1.05
CA ASN A 312 -26.46 3.62 0.29
C ASN A 312 -25.99 5.06 0.60
N LYS A 313 -26.41 5.60 1.73
CA LYS A 313 -26.14 7.01 2.12
C LYS A 313 -24.63 7.29 2.33
N SER A 314 -23.88 6.29 2.81
CA SER A 314 -22.44 6.45 3.07
C SER A 314 -21.62 6.46 1.78
N LYS A 315 -22.10 5.89 0.68
CA LYS A 315 -21.36 5.77 -0.57
C LYS A 315 -20.86 7.12 -1.09
N ILE A 316 -21.77 8.07 -1.28
CA ILE A 316 -21.43 9.40 -1.84
C ILE A 316 -20.48 10.15 -0.90
N GLN A 317 -20.69 10.05 0.41
CA GLN A 317 -19.82 10.67 1.39
C GLN A 317 -18.40 10.09 1.33
N LEU A 318 -18.26 8.76 1.26
CA LEU A 318 -16.98 8.07 1.18
C LEU A 318 -16.22 8.44 -0.10
N GLU A 319 -16.89 8.47 -1.26
CA GLU A 319 -16.29 8.89 -2.53
C GLU A 319 -15.75 10.32 -2.48
N LYS A 320 -16.57 11.25 -1.97
CA LYS A 320 -16.16 12.65 -1.82
C LYS A 320 -14.99 12.81 -0.85
N THR A 321 -15.02 12.07 0.25
CA THR A 321 -13.96 12.13 1.27
C THR A 321 -12.67 11.51 0.75
N ALA A 322 -12.74 10.39 0.03
CA ALA A 322 -11.60 9.76 -0.63
C ALA A 322 -10.87 10.74 -1.57
N THR A 323 -11.63 11.45 -2.42
CA THR A 323 -11.08 12.48 -3.30
C THR A 323 -10.39 13.60 -2.52
N LYS A 324 -11.03 14.09 -1.45
CA LYS A 324 -10.48 15.15 -0.60
C LYS A 324 -9.15 14.74 0.06
N PHE A 325 -9.03 13.50 0.53
CA PHE A 325 -7.77 12.98 1.06
C PHE A 325 -6.66 13.00 0.01
N LEU A 326 -6.97 12.55 -1.19
CA LEU A 326 -6.02 12.49 -2.30
C LEU A 326 -5.54 13.89 -2.73
N GLU A 327 -6.48 14.84 -2.87
CA GLU A 327 -6.18 16.24 -3.19
C GLU A 327 -5.24 16.90 -2.17
N ASN A 328 -5.42 16.60 -0.89
CA ASN A 328 -4.60 17.17 0.18
C ASN A 328 -3.23 16.49 0.31
N ALA A 329 -3.15 15.17 0.13
CA ALA A 329 -1.92 14.43 0.35
C ALA A 329 -0.97 14.44 -0.85
N LEU A 330 -1.48 14.44 -2.09
CA LEU A 330 -0.64 14.32 -3.29
C LEU A 330 0.42 15.42 -3.42
N PRO A 331 0.13 16.72 -3.16
CA PRO A 331 1.16 17.76 -3.21
C PRO A 331 2.30 17.55 -2.21
N LEU A 332 2.04 16.88 -1.07
CA LEU A 332 3.03 16.67 -0.02
C LEU A 332 4.12 15.66 -0.43
N VAL A 333 3.81 14.72 -1.35
CA VAL A 333 4.79 13.76 -1.89
C VAL A 333 5.92 14.47 -2.66
N PHE A 334 5.65 15.67 -3.20
CA PHE A 334 6.61 16.40 -4.02
C PHE A 334 7.43 17.44 -3.23
N GLN A 335 7.22 17.56 -1.91
CA GLN A 335 7.90 18.58 -1.09
C GLN A 335 9.31 18.19 -0.63
N GLY A 336 9.77 16.98 -0.97
CA GLY A 336 11.18 16.58 -0.84
C GLY A 336 11.64 16.35 0.60
N ASN A 337 11.18 15.28 1.23
CA ASN A 337 11.68 14.82 2.52
C ASN A 337 12.06 13.35 2.45
N TYR A 338 13.30 13.00 2.79
CA TYR A 338 13.78 11.63 2.77
C TYR A 338 12.93 10.67 3.64
N GLY A 339 12.41 11.14 4.78
CA GLY A 339 11.52 10.37 5.65
C GLY A 339 10.23 9.90 4.98
N GLY A 340 9.72 10.65 4.01
CA GLY A 340 8.56 10.31 3.18
C GLY A 340 8.91 9.79 1.79
N ASP A 341 9.99 10.30 1.20
CA ASP A 341 10.33 10.11 -0.22
C ASP A 341 10.47 8.64 -0.63
N HIS A 342 11.00 7.80 0.24
CA HIS A 342 11.27 6.39 -0.06
C HIS A 342 10.01 5.50 -0.09
N TRP A 343 8.85 5.97 0.36
CA TRP A 343 7.65 5.14 0.44
C TRP A 343 6.33 5.82 0.05
N LEU A 344 6.15 7.13 0.31
CA LEU A 344 4.88 7.85 0.03
C LEU A 344 4.46 7.77 -1.44
N ALA A 345 5.41 7.76 -2.37
CA ALA A 345 5.10 7.69 -3.79
C ALA A 345 4.35 6.42 -4.18
N SER A 346 4.68 5.27 -3.59
CA SER A 346 3.97 4.01 -3.86
C SER A 346 2.54 4.02 -3.29
N PHE A 347 2.33 4.63 -2.13
CA PHE A 347 1.00 4.85 -1.55
C PHE A 347 0.16 5.79 -2.42
N ALA A 348 0.76 6.88 -2.92
CA ALA A 348 0.10 7.78 -3.85
C ALA A 348 -0.32 7.06 -5.14
N VAL A 349 0.57 6.28 -5.76
CA VAL A 349 0.24 5.50 -6.96
C VAL A 349 -0.88 4.52 -6.68
N TYR A 350 -0.83 3.79 -5.55
CA TYR A 350 -1.89 2.84 -5.20
C TYR A 350 -3.25 3.54 -5.03
N ALA A 351 -3.29 4.69 -4.37
CA ALA A 351 -4.52 5.46 -4.18
C ALA A 351 -5.07 6.09 -5.47
N LEU A 352 -4.18 6.58 -6.36
CA LEU A 352 -4.55 7.17 -7.65
C LEU A 352 -5.15 6.16 -8.63
N MET A 353 -4.89 4.87 -8.44
CA MET A 353 -5.31 3.79 -9.33
C MET A 353 -6.57 3.04 -8.86
N LYS A 354 -7.20 3.48 -7.78
CA LYS A 354 -8.48 2.95 -7.26
C LYS A 354 -9.68 3.84 -7.65
#